data_7970f8f5e02dc2ad27876740aa8ced42
#
_entry.id   7970f8f5e02dc2ad27876740aa8ced42
#
_cell.length_a   1.000
_cell.length_b   1.000
_cell.length_c   1.000
_cell.angle_alpha   90.00
_cell.angle_beta   90.00
_cell.angle_gamma   90.00
#
_symmetry.space_group_name_H-M   'P 1'
#
loop_
_entity.id
_entity.type
_entity.pdbx_description
1 polymer ?
#
loop_
_entity_poly.entity_id
_entity_poly.type
_entity_poly.pdbx_seq_one_letter_code
_entity_poly.pdbx_strand_id
1 'polypeptide(L)'
;FNEAPAGQVSWSVGDHAAAAMVADVFAENNHTYTGFLALNFLNSDRARQRYEGFVERCAQNEMARPVLLEVDDDGLDLTAHLKDFLDDHPSLTGIFASNDFLALASIRSARKLSIEVPQDLSIVGFDGIKVGQLVEPSLATIETVPQALGAGASQTILSIINGSAPPEVPLEEKRFSFRAGGSLMPLAAESEDDGKGTAFPPSNDPTHQKVKSNRRDQDEI
;
A
#
# COMPACT_ATOMS: atom_id res chain seq x y z
N PHE A 1 -0.12 4.17 17.73
CA PHE A 1 0.36 5.51 18.14
C PHE A 1 -0.05 6.57 17.12
N ASN A 2 -1.34 6.80 16.91
CA ASN A 2 -1.77 7.63 15.79
C ASN A 2 -2.59 8.86 16.08
N GLU A 3 -3.27 8.88 17.18
CA GLU A 3 -3.80 10.13 17.68
C GLU A 3 -3.04 10.48 18.93
N ALA A 4 -2.35 11.61 18.90
CA ALA A 4 -1.76 12.13 20.12
C ALA A 4 -2.89 12.37 21.11
N PRO A 5 -2.75 11.96 22.39
CA PRO A 5 -3.69 12.35 23.42
C PRO A 5 -3.94 13.85 23.40
N ALA A 6 -5.12 14.29 23.77
CA ALA A 6 -5.48 15.70 23.76
C ALA A 6 -4.40 16.56 24.43
N GLY A 7 -3.83 17.52 23.69
CA GLY A 7 -2.74 18.39 24.16
C GLY A 7 -1.32 17.90 23.82
N GLN A 8 -1.15 16.77 23.13
CA GLN A 8 0.16 16.33 22.64
C GLN A 8 0.33 16.69 21.16
N VAL A 9 1.57 17.04 20.77
CA VAL A 9 1.96 17.30 19.38
C VAL A 9 2.47 16.02 18.75
N SER A 10 1.87 15.58 17.63
CA SER A 10 2.29 14.41 16.88
C SER A 10 2.85 14.79 15.51
N TRP A 11 4.03 14.26 15.19
CA TRP A 11 4.69 14.41 13.89
C TRP A 11 4.65 13.07 13.15
N SER A 12 3.51 12.77 12.52
CA SER A 12 3.28 11.54 11.73
C SER A 12 3.11 11.88 10.25
N VAL A 13 3.22 10.89 9.39
CA VAL A 13 2.99 11.04 7.94
C VAL A 13 1.51 11.31 7.65
N GLY A 14 0.59 10.69 8.41
CA GLY A 14 -0.83 10.61 8.06
C GLY A 14 -1.08 9.37 7.20
N ASP A 15 -0.74 8.20 7.73
CA ASP A 15 -0.79 6.93 7.00
C ASP A 15 -2.16 6.64 6.37
N HIS A 16 -3.25 6.98 7.08
CA HIS A 16 -4.62 6.80 6.60
C HIS A 16 -4.91 7.68 5.36
N ALA A 17 -4.67 9.00 5.45
CA ALA A 17 -4.94 9.93 4.37
C ALA A 17 -4.02 9.69 3.16
N ALA A 18 -2.75 9.33 3.41
CA ALA A 18 -1.81 9.00 2.35
C ALA A 18 -2.22 7.72 1.59
N ALA A 19 -2.75 6.73 2.28
CA ALA A 19 -3.26 5.51 1.66
C ALA A 19 -4.59 5.75 0.91
N ALA A 20 -5.43 6.65 1.40
CA ALA A 20 -6.63 7.09 0.68
C ALA A 20 -6.27 7.69 -0.68
N MET A 21 -5.18 8.47 -0.78
CA MET A 21 -4.68 9.00 -2.06
C MET A 21 -4.33 7.87 -3.05
N VAL A 22 -3.81 6.72 -2.59
CA VAL A 22 -3.53 5.57 -3.48
C VAL A 22 -4.81 5.00 -4.08
N ALA A 23 -5.91 4.96 -3.31
CA ALA A 23 -7.21 4.53 -3.84
C ALA A 23 -7.74 5.50 -4.91
N ASP A 24 -7.58 6.82 -4.70
CA ASP A 24 -7.92 7.81 -5.72
C ASP A 24 -7.10 7.60 -7.00
N VAL A 25 -5.80 7.37 -6.86
CA VAL A 25 -4.91 7.11 -7.99
C VAL A 25 -5.31 5.83 -8.75
N PHE A 26 -5.68 4.76 -8.07
CA PHE A 26 -6.17 3.55 -8.73
C PHE A 26 -7.50 3.80 -9.45
N ALA A 27 -8.44 4.50 -8.81
CA ALA A 27 -9.73 4.85 -9.43
C ALA A 27 -9.56 5.72 -10.69
N GLU A 28 -8.69 6.75 -10.63
CA GLU A 28 -8.35 7.61 -11.77
C GLU A 28 -7.72 6.85 -12.94
N ASN A 29 -7.11 5.69 -12.65
CA ASN A 29 -6.54 4.78 -13.65
C ASN A 29 -7.45 3.59 -13.98
N ASN A 30 -8.74 3.65 -13.65
CA ASN A 30 -9.79 2.66 -13.93
C ASN A 30 -9.58 1.29 -13.27
N HIS A 31 -8.76 1.20 -12.22
CA HIS A 31 -8.66 -0.02 -11.43
C HIS A 31 -9.84 -0.11 -10.46
N THR A 32 -10.64 -1.16 -10.57
CA THR A 32 -11.83 -1.37 -9.72
C THR A 32 -11.65 -2.50 -8.70
N TYR A 33 -10.68 -3.40 -8.90
CA TYR A 33 -10.39 -4.51 -8.01
C TYR A 33 -8.89 -4.62 -7.74
N THR A 34 -8.51 -4.42 -6.48
CA THR A 34 -7.12 -4.27 -6.05
C THR A 34 -6.80 -5.11 -4.82
N GLY A 35 -5.52 -5.35 -4.58
CA GLY A 35 -5.00 -5.97 -3.38
C GLY A 35 -4.20 -4.99 -2.50
N PHE A 36 -4.08 -5.32 -1.23
CA PHE A 36 -3.19 -4.65 -0.30
C PHE A 36 -2.18 -5.66 0.24
N LEU A 37 -0.90 -5.41 0.02
CA LEU A 37 0.19 -6.29 0.48
C LEU A 37 0.87 -5.73 1.71
N ALA A 38 0.94 -6.50 2.77
CA ALA A 38 1.60 -6.10 4.01
C ALA A 38 2.44 -7.22 4.63
N LEU A 39 3.53 -6.80 5.29
CA LEU A 39 4.38 -7.67 6.11
C LEU A 39 3.93 -7.57 7.56
N ASN A 40 3.75 -8.72 8.23
CA ASN A 40 3.37 -8.78 9.65
C ASN A 40 2.22 -7.81 10.00
N PHE A 41 1.16 -7.85 9.22
CA PHE A 41 0.06 -6.87 9.26
C PHE A 41 -0.53 -6.68 10.66
N LEU A 42 -0.77 -7.79 11.38
CA LEU A 42 -1.35 -7.74 12.72
C LEU A 42 -0.49 -6.98 13.75
N ASN A 43 0.82 -6.92 13.53
CA ASN A 43 1.78 -6.28 14.43
C ASN A 43 2.22 -4.89 13.96
N SER A 44 1.67 -4.40 12.83
CA SER A 44 2.03 -3.11 12.24
C SER A 44 0.86 -2.12 12.27
N ASP A 45 0.87 -1.19 13.22
CA ASP A 45 -0.13 -0.11 13.28
C ASP A 45 -0.18 0.71 11.99
N ARG A 46 0.98 1.00 11.39
CA ARG A 46 1.05 1.75 10.15
C ARG A 46 0.41 1.00 8.98
N ALA A 47 0.70 -0.31 8.84
CA ALA A 47 0.08 -1.11 7.77
C ALA A 47 -1.44 -1.17 7.94
N ARG A 48 -1.94 -1.32 9.17
CA ARG A 48 -3.38 -1.30 9.45
C ARG A 48 -4.02 0.02 9.05
N GLN A 49 -3.43 1.16 9.42
CA GLN A 49 -3.98 2.47 9.05
C GLN A 49 -3.93 2.74 7.56
N ARG A 50 -2.85 2.34 6.87
CA ARG A 50 -2.80 2.39 5.42
C ARG A 50 -3.90 1.53 4.80
N TYR A 51 -4.12 0.33 5.33
CA TYR A 51 -5.21 -0.54 4.86
C TYR A 51 -6.59 0.08 5.09
N GLU A 52 -6.84 0.60 6.30
CA GLU A 52 -8.12 1.25 6.65
C GLU A 52 -8.40 2.43 5.73
N GLY A 53 -7.45 3.35 5.56
CA GLY A 53 -7.62 4.50 4.67
C GLY A 53 -7.81 4.10 3.20
N PHE A 54 -7.10 3.08 2.75
CA PHE A 54 -7.26 2.54 1.40
C PHE A 54 -8.64 1.92 1.19
N VAL A 55 -9.10 1.06 2.12
CA VAL A 55 -10.42 0.40 2.06
C VAL A 55 -11.56 1.44 2.07
N GLU A 56 -11.50 2.41 2.99
CA GLU A 56 -12.54 3.44 3.09
C GLU A 56 -12.64 4.27 1.82
N ARG A 57 -11.50 4.65 1.22
CA ARG A 57 -11.49 5.44 0.00
C ARG A 57 -11.88 4.61 -1.22
N CYS A 58 -11.49 3.34 -1.31
CA CYS A 58 -11.99 2.44 -2.35
C CYS A 58 -13.52 2.37 -2.34
N ALA A 59 -14.12 2.25 -1.16
CA ALA A 59 -15.59 2.25 -1.04
C ALA A 59 -16.24 3.58 -1.50
N GLN A 60 -15.60 4.72 -1.21
CA GLN A 60 -16.04 6.03 -1.68
C GLN A 60 -15.92 6.21 -3.20
N ASN A 61 -14.94 5.56 -3.80
CA ASN A 61 -14.71 5.55 -5.25
C ASN A 61 -15.44 4.40 -5.97
N GLU A 62 -16.41 3.74 -5.31
CA GLU A 62 -17.21 2.65 -5.86
C GLU A 62 -16.36 1.44 -6.34
N MET A 63 -15.14 1.30 -5.81
CA MET A 63 -14.26 0.18 -6.07
C MET A 63 -14.63 -1.02 -5.18
N ALA A 64 -14.30 -2.22 -5.62
CA ALA A 64 -14.41 -3.41 -4.79
C ALA A 64 -13.50 -3.28 -3.55
N ARG A 65 -13.90 -3.94 -2.44
CA ARG A 65 -13.07 -3.96 -1.24
C ARG A 65 -11.71 -4.59 -1.55
N PRO A 66 -10.60 -3.95 -1.24
CA PRO A 66 -9.27 -4.50 -1.45
C PRO A 66 -9.04 -5.81 -0.69
N VAL A 67 -8.41 -6.78 -1.36
CA VAL A 67 -8.05 -8.06 -0.74
C VAL A 67 -6.71 -7.93 -0.04
N LEU A 68 -6.62 -8.41 1.20
CA LEU A 68 -5.39 -8.36 1.99
C LEU A 68 -4.52 -9.59 1.68
N LEU A 69 -3.28 -9.35 1.24
CA LEU A 69 -2.21 -10.33 1.22
C LEU A 69 -1.25 -10.04 2.38
N GLU A 70 -1.31 -10.85 3.43
CA GLU A 70 -0.38 -10.78 4.55
C GLU A 70 0.78 -11.74 4.34
N VAL A 71 2.01 -11.24 4.50
CA VAL A 71 3.25 -12.01 4.44
C VAL A 71 3.87 -12.01 5.84
N ASP A 72 4.30 -13.16 6.33
CA ASP A 72 4.81 -13.38 7.68
C ASP A 72 6.31 -13.74 7.72
N ASP A 73 6.97 -13.77 6.57
CA ASP A 73 8.41 -13.99 6.41
C ASP A 73 9.20 -12.67 6.27
N ASP A 74 10.35 -12.69 5.63
CA ASP A 74 11.18 -11.49 5.41
C ASP A 74 10.70 -10.59 4.25
N GLY A 75 9.71 -11.04 3.47
CA GLY A 75 9.15 -10.31 2.32
C GLY A 75 10.12 -10.16 1.14
N LEU A 76 11.25 -10.86 1.12
CA LEU A 76 12.23 -10.72 0.04
C LEU A 76 11.90 -11.53 -1.20
N ASP A 77 11.23 -12.68 -1.07
CA ASP A 77 10.76 -13.49 -2.19
C ASP A 77 9.28 -13.80 -2.09
N LEU A 78 8.48 -13.01 -2.78
CA LEU A 78 7.02 -13.10 -2.78
C LEU A 78 6.48 -14.02 -3.88
N THR A 79 7.33 -14.79 -4.57
CA THR A 79 6.92 -15.54 -5.77
C THR A 79 5.78 -16.51 -5.50
N ALA A 80 5.87 -17.31 -4.44
CA ALA A 80 4.81 -18.26 -4.09
C ALA A 80 3.54 -17.55 -3.60
N HIS A 81 3.71 -16.57 -2.67
CA HIS A 81 2.60 -15.79 -2.14
C HIS A 81 1.83 -15.04 -3.23
N LEU A 82 2.55 -14.39 -4.14
CA LEU A 82 1.95 -13.63 -5.23
C LEU A 82 1.24 -14.56 -6.23
N LYS A 83 1.83 -15.71 -6.53
CA LYS A 83 1.20 -16.69 -7.41
C LYS A 83 -0.13 -17.17 -6.85
N ASP A 84 -0.14 -17.69 -5.63
CA ASP A 84 -1.34 -18.22 -4.99
C ASP A 84 -2.42 -17.13 -4.85
N PHE A 85 -1.99 -15.91 -4.48
CA PHE A 85 -2.88 -14.76 -4.37
C PHE A 85 -3.55 -14.38 -5.70
N LEU A 86 -2.81 -14.35 -6.80
CA LEU A 86 -3.36 -14.01 -8.11
C LEU A 86 -4.17 -15.16 -8.72
N ASP A 87 -3.82 -16.41 -8.42
CA ASP A 87 -4.63 -17.58 -8.81
C ASP A 87 -6.02 -17.55 -8.13
N ASP A 88 -6.07 -17.11 -6.85
CA ASP A 88 -7.32 -16.95 -6.11
C ASP A 88 -8.11 -15.69 -6.54
N HIS A 89 -7.44 -14.71 -7.13
CA HIS A 89 -8.01 -13.40 -7.50
C HIS A 89 -7.66 -13.02 -8.95
N PRO A 90 -8.10 -13.78 -9.97
CA PRO A 90 -7.64 -13.64 -11.36
C PRO A 90 -8.06 -12.32 -12.05
N SER A 91 -9.04 -11.60 -11.52
CA SER A 91 -9.48 -10.29 -12.01
C SER A 91 -8.83 -9.10 -11.29
N LEU A 92 -7.90 -9.36 -10.37
CA LEU A 92 -7.18 -8.31 -9.66
C LEU A 92 -6.17 -7.64 -10.59
N THR A 93 -6.22 -6.31 -10.69
CA THR A 93 -5.43 -5.53 -11.65
C THR A 93 -4.38 -4.64 -11.01
N GLY A 94 -4.41 -4.47 -9.70
CA GLY A 94 -3.46 -3.62 -8.99
C GLY A 94 -3.18 -4.07 -7.57
N ILE A 95 -1.97 -3.82 -7.10
CA ILE A 95 -1.55 -4.07 -5.71
C ILE A 95 -0.98 -2.78 -5.11
N PHE A 96 -1.53 -2.38 -3.96
CA PHE A 96 -0.91 -1.41 -3.08
C PHE A 96 -0.05 -2.14 -2.04
N ALA A 97 1.26 -2.02 -2.16
CA ALA A 97 2.19 -2.57 -1.17
C ALA A 97 2.41 -1.57 -0.03
N SER A 98 2.33 -2.05 1.20
CA SER A 98 2.42 -1.21 2.40
C SER A 98 3.75 -0.46 2.57
N ASN A 99 4.78 -0.80 1.79
CA ASN A 99 6.03 -0.05 1.66
C ASN A 99 6.72 -0.35 0.33
N ASP A 100 7.71 0.47 -0.03
CA ASP A 100 8.44 0.35 -1.30
C ASP A 100 9.28 -0.93 -1.42
N PHE A 101 9.79 -1.48 -0.32
CA PHE A 101 10.54 -2.74 -0.38
C PHE A 101 9.65 -3.90 -0.81
N LEU A 102 8.43 -3.98 -0.26
CA LEU A 102 7.44 -4.98 -0.68
C LEU A 102 6.97 -4.75 -2.11
N ALA A 103 6.81 -3.48 -2.54
CA ALA A 103 6.49 -3.16 -3.92
C ALA A 103 7.58 -3.64 -4.89
N LEU A 104 8.86 -3.40 -4.58
CA LEU A 104 9.99 -3.86 -5.39
C LEU A 104 10.13 -5.39 -5.39
N ALA A 105 9.89 -6.03 -4.23
CA ALA A 105 9.85 -7.49 -4.13
C ALA A 105 8.71 -8.08 -4.98
N SER A 106 7.54 -7.42 -5.01
CA SER A 106 6.40 -7.81 -5.86
C SER A 106 6.74 -7.70 -7.34
N ILE A 107 7.34 -6.60 -7.80
CA ILE A 107 7.78 -6.42 -9.19
C ILE A 107 8.76 -7.54 -9.59
N ARG A 108 9.73 -7.83 -8.73
CA ARG A 108 10.69 -8.92 -8.96
C ARG A 108 10.02 -10.29 -9.03
N SER A 109 9.05 -10.54 -8.15
CA SER A 109 8.30 -11.81 -8.11
C SER A 109 7.36 -11.97 -9.29
N ALA A 110 6.66 -10.90 -9.70
CA ALA A 110 5.84 -10.86 -10.90
C ALA A 110 6.66 -11.24 -12.14
N ARG A 111 7.86 -10.67 -12.30
CA ARG A 111 8.77 -11.02 -13.40
C ARG A 111 9.15 -12.52 -13.42
N LYS A 112 9.39 -13.14 -12.25
CA LYS A 112 9.64 -14.60 -12.16
C LYS A 112 8.44 -15.44 -12.59
N LEU A 113 7.23 -14.91 -12.41
CA LEU A 113 5.97 -15.54 -12.81
C LEU A 113 5.58 -15.22 -14.25
N SER A 114 6.40 -14.47 -15.00
CA SER A 114 6.09 -13.97 -16.33
C SER A 114 4.86 -13.05 -16.37
N ILE A 115 4.62 -12.31 -15.28
CA ILE A 115 3.60 -11.28 -15.16
C ILE A 115 4.28 -9.94 -15.44
N GLU A 116 3.79 -9.21 -16.43
CA GLU A 116 4.34 -7.92 -16.82
C GLU A 116 3.77 -6.78 -15.94
N VAL A 117 4.65 -6.00 -15.36
CA VAL A 117 4.30 -4.78 -14.62
C VAL A 117 4.70 -3.59 -15.48
N PRO A 118 3.76 -2.70 -15.81
CA PRO A 118 2.39 -2.57 -15.29
C PRO A 118 1.29 -3.27 -16.12
N GLN A 119 1.62 -3.95 -17.24
CA GLN A 119 0.67 -4.40 -18.27
C GLN A 119 -0.37 -5.40 -17.74
N ASP A 120 0.07 -6.38 -16.97
CA ASP A 120 -0.81 -7.39 -16.36
C ASP A 120 -1.20 -7.00 -14.94
N LEU A 121 -0.32 -6.27 -14.21
CA LEU A 121 -0.49 -5.93 -12.81
C LEU A 121 0.16 -4.59 -12.48
N SER A 122 -0.62 -3.60 -12.11
CA SER A 122 -0.12 -2.33 -11.59
C SER A 122 0.32 -2.47 -10.13
N ILE A 123 1.46 -1.86 -9.76
CA ILE A 123 1.99 -1.90 -8.39
C ILE A 123 2.31 -0.49 -7.91
N VAL A 124 1.77 -0.13 -6.75
CA VAL A 124 2.04 1.13 -6.05
C VAL A 124 2.68 0.85 -4.70
N GLY A 125 3.72 1.58 -4.35
CA GLY A 125 4.43 1.49 -3.07
C GLY A 125 4.10 2.62 -2.10
N PHE A 126 4.87 2.68 -1.03
CA PHE A 126 4.80 3.71 0.01
C PHE A 126 6.20 3.94 0.58
N ASP A 127 6.57 5.16 0.90
CA ASP A 127 7.76 5.74 1.52
C ASP A 127 8.56 6.65 0.56
N GLY A 128 8.55 6.40 -0.74
CA GLY A 128 9.25 7.20 -1.74
C GLY A 128 10.76 6.98 -1.76
N ILE A 129 11.23 5.74 -1.52
CA ILE A 129 12.68 5.48 -1.50
C ILE A 129 13.32 5.73 -2.86
N LYS A 130 14.54 6.27 -2.87
CA LYS A 130 15.22 6.68 -4.11
C LYS A 130 15.51 5.53 -5.07
N VAL A 131 15.75 4.33 -4.54
CA VAL A 131 16.03 3.14 -5.37
C VAL A 131 14.85 2.76 -6.26
N GLY A 132 13.61 3.08 -5.86
CA GLY A 132 12.42 2.87 -6.69
C GLY A 132 12.42 3.64 -8.02
N GLN A 133 13.22 4.71 -8.13
CA GLN A 133 13.40 5.45 -9.38
C GLN A 133 14.46 4.85 -10.32
N LEU A 134 15.29 3.94 -9.81
CA LEU A 134 16.43 3.35 -10.52
C LEU A 134 16.12 1.96 -11.08
N VAL A 135 14.96 1.43 -10.78
CA VAL A 135 14.50 0.12 -11.28
C VAL A 135 13.62 0.28 -12.52
N GLU A 136 13.45 -0.82 -13.26
CA GLU A 136 12.57 -0.87 -14.43
C GLU A 136 11.52 -1.96 -14.24
N PRO A 137 10.23 -1.59 -14.25
CA PRO A 137 9.69 -0.21 -14.33
C PRO A 137 9.98 0.61 -13.05
N SER A 138 10.09 1.95 -13.21
CA SER A 138 10.23 2.85 -12.05
C SER A 138 8.99 2.77 -11.16
N LEU A 139 9.18 2.83 -9.85
CA LEU A 139 8.10 2.60 -8.87
C LEU A 139 7.20 3.84 -8.70
N ALA A 140 5.90 3.66 -8.94
CA ALA A 140 4.86 4.57 -8.47
C ALA A 140 4.69 4.40 -6.95
N THR A 141 4.67 5.50 -6.19
CA THR A 141 4.69 5.42 -4.72
C THR A 141 4.20 6.70 -4.06
N ILE A 142 3.80 6.59 -2.80
CA ILE A 142 3.64 7.76 -1.93
C ILE A 142 5.01 8.18 -1.40
N GLU A 143 5.43 9.40 -1.77
CA GLU A 143 6.60 10.05 -1.16
C GLU A 143 6.23 10.69 0.16
N THR A 144 7.05 10.46 1.17
CA THR A 144 6.93 11.07 2.49
C THR A 144 8.06 12.09 2.71
N VAL A 145 7.92 12.93 3.75
CA VAL A 145 8.91 13.97 4.08
C VAL A 145 9.58 13.71 5.43
N PRO A 146 10.25 12.56 5.63
CA PRO A 146 10.75 12.12 6.93
C PRO A 146 11.74 13.11 7.55
N GLN A 147 12.57 13.79 6.75
CA GLN A 147 13.53 14.78 7.23
C GLN A 147 12.82 16.01 7.83
N ALA A 148 11.75 16.49 7.17
CA ALA A 148 10.99 17.63 7.67
C ALA A 148 10.22 17.28 8.94
N LEU A 149 9.63 16.08 9.00
CA LEU A 149 8.93 15.56 10.18
C LEU A 149 9.91 15.39 11.36
N GLY A 150 11.07 14.81 11.12
CA GLY A 150 12.11 14.64 12.14
C GLY A 150 12.66 15.98 12.67
N ALA A 151 12.88 16.96 11.79
CA ALA A 151 13.32 18.30 12.18
C ALA A 151 12.25 19.00 13.03
N GLY A 152 10.98 18.93 12.62
CA GLY A 152 9.86 19.52 13.37
C GLY A 152 9.68 18.88 14.74
N ALA A 153 9.75 17.55 14.83
CA ALA A 153 9.71 16.84 16.11
C ALA A 153 10.85 17.27 17.04
N SER A 154 12.07 17.40 16.51
CA SER A 154 13.23 17.85 17.27
C SER A 154 13.05 19.29 17.78
N GLN A 155 12.57 20.21 16.95
CA GLN A 155 12.27 21.58 17.35
C GLN A 155 11.18 21.65 18.42
N THR A 156 10.13 20.80 18.30
CA THR A 156 9.09 20.71 19.31
C THR A 156 9.66 20.33 20.69
N ILE A 157 10.54 19.34 20.74
CA ILE A 157 11.20 18.91 21.99
C ILE A 157 12.05 20.05 22.56
N LEU A 158 12.85 20.70 21.73
CA LEU A 158 13.68 21.84 22.17
C LEU A 158 12.84 23.02 22.69
N SER A 159 11.72 23.32 22.03
CA SER A 159 10.80 24.38 22.47
C SER A 159 10.20 24.05 23.85
N ILE A 160 9.77 22.81 24.06
CA ILE A 160 9.24 22.37 25.36
C ILE A 160 10.30 22.49 26.47
N ILE A 161 11.54 22.05 26.21
CA ILE A 161 12.64 22.14 27.16
C ILE A 161 12.93 23.61 27.52
N ASN A 162 12.89 24.52 26.55
CA ASN A 162 13.18 25.94 26.74
C ASN A 162 11.97 26.77 27.23
N GLY A 163 10.81 26.15 27.45
CA GLY A 163 9.59 26.83 27.86
C GLY A 163 9.01 27.78 26.79
N SER A 164 9.31 27.54 25.52
CA SER A 164 8.78 28.29 24.36
C SER A 164 7.67 27.52 23.64
N ALA A 165 6.88 28.22 22.81
CA ALA A 165 5.83 27.58 22.02
C ALA A 165 6.44 26.62 20.98
N PRO A 166 5.90 25.40 20.82
CA PRO A 166 6.35 24.47 19.78
C PRO A 166 5.98 25.00 18.39
N PRO A 167 6.71 24.58 17.34
CA PRO A 167 6.34 24.90 15.97
C PRO A 167 4.99 24.28 15.60
N GLU A 168 4.31 24.91 14.68
CA GLU A 168 3.07 24.37 14.11
C GLU A 168 3.36 23.11 13.29
N VAL A 169 2.54 22.07 13.51
CA VAL A 169 2.60 20.85 12.70
C VAL A 169 1.94 21.12 11.35
N PRO A 170 2.63 20.87 10.22
CA PRO A 170 2.02 21.04 8.89
C PRO A 170 0.72 20.27 8.74
N LEU A 171 -0.19 20.77 7.92
CA LEU A 171 -1.40 20.04 7.54
C LEU A 171 -1.03 18.66 6.98
N GLU A 172 -1.87 17.67 7.20
CA GLU A 172 -1.60 16.27 6.86
C GLU A 172 -1.29 16.08 5.39
N GLU A 173 -2.08 16.69 4.51
CA GLU A 173 -1.92 16.65 3.06
C GLU A 173 -0.61 17.26 2.53
N LYS A 174 0.15 17.96 3.37
CA LYS A 174 1.49 18.50 3.05
C LYS A 174 2.65 17.61 3.47
N ARG A 175 2.36 16.45 4.08
CA ARG A 175 3.38 15.54 4.61
C ARG A 175 3.70 14.39 3.68
N PHE A 176 2.92 14.25 2.61
CA PHE A 176 3.10 13.23 1.58
C PHE A 176 2.63 13.75 0.22
N SER A 177 3.05 13.06 -0.84
CA SER A 177 2.58 13.30 -2.20
C SER A 177 2.67 12.00 -3.01
N PHE A 178 1.85 11.86 -4.04
CA PHE A 178 2.00 10.77 -4.99
C PHE A 178 3.09 11.08 -5.99
N ARG A 179 4.03 10.15 -6.16
CA ARG A 179 5.01 10.15 -7.24
C ARG A 179 4.63 9.11 -8.27
N ALA A 180 4.33 9.56 -9.49
CA ALA A 180 4.09 8.68 -10.62
C ALA A 180 5.34 7.86 -10.97
N GLY A 181 5.12 6.65 -11.49
CA GLY A 181 6.17 5.73 -11.93
C GLY A 181 5.64 4.77 -12.99
N GLY A 182 6.54 4.08 -13.67
CA GLY A 182 6.22 3.12 -14.71
C GLY A 182 5.56 1.83 -14.21
N SER A 183 5.44 1.62 -12.90
CA SER A 183 4.79 0.44 -12.32
C SER A 183 3.26 0.56 -12.20
N LEU A 184 2.68 1.66 -12.65
CA LEU A 184 1.24 1.91 -12.70
C LEU A 184 0.87 2.37 -14.10
N MET A 185 -0.21 1.85 -14.67
CA MET A 185 -0.79 2.31 -15.94
C MET A 185 -2.31 2.36 -15.84
N PRO A 186 -2.98 3.23 -16.63
CA PRO A 186 -4.42 3.20 -16.75
C PRO A 186 -4.90 1.95 -17.49
N LEU A 187 -5.97 1.35 -16.99
CA LEU A 187 -6.71 0.33 -17.73
C LEU A 187 -7.60 1.01 -18.79
N ALA A 188 -7.84 0.30 -19.89
CA ALA A 188 -8.84 0.76 -20.85
C ALA A 188 -10.18 0.89 -20.13
N ALA A 189 -10.86 2.04 -20.30
CA ALA A 189 -12.23 2.17 -19.85
C ALA A 189 -13.07 1.07 -20.51
N GLU A 190 -13.84 0.32 -19.73
CA GLU A 190 -14.81 -0.60 -20.31
C GLU A 190 -15.71 0.22 -21.23
N SER A 191 -15.67 -0.05 -22.53
CA SER A 191 -16.62 0.54 -23.45
C SER A 191 -18.00 0.06 -23.01
N GLU A 192 -18.93 1.00 -22.80
CA GLU A 192 -20.34 0.69 -22.57
C GLU A 192 -20.86 -0.06 -23.82
N ASP A 193 -20.70 -1.38 -23.83
CA ASP A 193 -21.33 -2.25 -24.79
C ASP A 193 -22.30 -3.19 -24.06
N ASP A 194 -23.56 -2.95 -24.38
CA ASP A 194 -24.75 -3.77 -24.24
C ASP A 194 -24.81 -4.86 -23.14
N GLY A 195 -25.42 -4.48 -22.02
CA GLY A 195 -26.50 -5.23 -21.37
C GLY A 195 -26.32 -6.72 -21.16
N LYS A 196 -25.35 -7.16 -20.35
CA LYS A 196 -25.53 -8.34 -19.49
C LYS A 196 -24.69 -8.17 -18.22
N GLY A 197 -25.36 -7.70 -17.16
CA GLY A 197 -24.78 -7.61 -15.84
C GLY A 197 -24.27 -8.97 -15.36
N THR A 198 -22.95 -9.11 -15.25
CA THR A 198 -22.38 -10.10 -14.34
C THR A 198 -22.35 -9.44 -12.97
N ALA A 199 -23.39 -9.71 -12.19
CA ALA A 199 -23.40 -9.36 -10.78
C ALA A 199 -22.17 -10.00 -10.11
N PHE A 200 -21.35 -9.18 -9.48
CA PHE A 200 -20.29 -9.65 -8.59
C PHE A 200 -20.92 -10.58 -7.55
N PRO A 201 -20.31 -11.74 -7.27
CA PRO A 201 -20.81 -12.58 -6.19
C PRO A 201 -20.74 -11.78 -4.88
N PRO A 202 -21.76 -11.87 -4.01
CA PRO A 202 -21.75 -11.19 -2.73
C PRO A 202 -20.52 -11.67 -1.95
N SER A 203 -19.72 -10.72 -1.45
CA SER A 203 -18.55 -10.97 -0.62
C SER A 203 -18.97 -11.74 0.63
N ASN A 204 -18.69 -13.02 0.68
CA ASN A 204 -18.73 -13.78 1.92
C ASN A 204 -17.47 -13.44 2.72
N ASP A 205 -17.73 -12.83 3.87
CA ASP A 205 -16.95 -12.73 5.10
C ASP A 205 -15.42 -12.45 5.03
N PRO A 206 -14.93 -11.43 5.71
CA PRO A 206 -13.53 -11.04 5.75
C PRO A 206 -12.72 -11.93 6.68
N THR A 207 -12.53 -13.20 6.32
CA THR A 207 -11.58 -14.05 7.01
C THR A 207 -10.19 -13.84 6.39
N HIS A 208 -9.28 -13.36 7.21
CA HIS A 208 -7.85 -13.29 6.94
C HIS A 208 -7.36 -14.64 6.41
N GLN A 209 -7.07 -14.74 5.12
CA GLN A 209 -6.33 -15.88 4.61
C GLN A 209 -4.86 -15.74 5.01
N LYS A 210 -4.50 -16.38 6.12
CA LYS A 210 -3.09 -16.66 6.43
C LYS A 210 -2.60 -17.74 5.50
N VAL A 211 -1.78 -17.40 4.54
CA VAL A 211 -0.99 -18.40 3.81
C VAL A 211 0.08 -18.89 4.78
N LYS A 212 -0.11 -20.10 5.31
CA LYS A 212 0.86 -20.76 6.19
C LYS A 212 2.11 -21.07 5.38
N SER A 213 3.26 -20.56 5.82
CA SER A 213 4.53 -21.02 5.30
C SER A 213 4.68 -22.52 5.58
N ASN A 214 4.85 -23.31 4.53
CA ASN A 214 5.16 -24.74 4.64
C ASN A 214 6.63 -24.86 5.07
N ARG A 215 6.90 -24.78 6.38
CA ARG A 215 8.17 -25.27 6.92
C ARG A 215 8.23 -26.76 6.69
N ARG A 216 8.95 -27.20 5.68
CA ARG A 216 9.42 -28.59 5.64
C ARG A 216 10.48 -28.72 6.73
N ASP A 217 10.14 -29.49 7.74
CA ASP A 217 11.09 -30.01 8.70
C ASP A 217 12.23 -30.71 7.92
N GLN A 218 13.42 -30.17 8.00
CA GLN A 218 14.67 -30.90 7.73
C GLN A 218 15.32 -31.11 9.09
N ASP A 219 14.73 -32.03 9.87
CA ASP A 219 15.47 -32.79 10.86
C ASP A 219 15.68 -34.18 10.25
N GLU A 220 16.93 -34.45 9.85
CA GLU A 220 17.61 -35.74 9.93
C GLU A 220 18.95 -35.63 9.17
N ILE A 221 20.00 -35.39 9.87
CA ILE A 221 21.27 -36.12 10.03
C ILE A 221 22.29 -35.15 10.67
#